data_3306777e80358bf0c48bc7a5d92e844d
#
_entry.id   3306777e80358bf0c48bc7a5d92e844d
#
_cell.length_a   1.000
_cell.length_b   1.000
_cell.length_c   1.000
_cell.angle_alpha   90.00
_cell.angle_beta   90.00
_cell.angle_gamma   90.00
#
_symmetry.space_group_name_H-M   'P 1'
#
loop_
_entity.id
_entity.type
_entity.pdbx_description
1 polymer ?
#
loop_
_entity_poly.entity_id
_entity_poly.type
_entity_poly.pdbx_seq_one_letter_code
_entity_poly.pdbx_strand_id
1 'polypeptide(L)'
;MNTQQLAKLRSIVPEMRRVRHIHFVGIGGAGMGGIAEVLANEGYQISGSDLAPNPVTQQLMNLGATIYFNHRPENVRDASVVVVSSAISADNPEIVAAHEARIPVIRRAEMLAELMRFRHGIAIAGTHGKTTTTAMVSSIYAEAGLDPTCLLYTS
;
A
#
# COMPACT_ATOMS: atom_id res chain seq x y z
N MET A 1 -17.32 -11.55 3.13
CA MET A 1 -16.48 -12.17 4.17
C MET A 1 -16.83 -11.51 5.51
N ASN A 2 -17.18 -12.30 6.52
CA ASN A 2 -17.69 -11.79 7.79
C ASN A 2 -16.51 -11.34 8.70
N THR A 3 -16.74 -10.34 9.56
CA THR A 3 -15.77 -9.77 10.51
C THR A 3 -15.06 -10.81 11.38
N GLN A 4 -15.72 -11.94 11.70
CA GLN A 4 -15.13 -13.06 12.41
C GLN A 4 -14.12 -13.87 11.56
N GLN A 5 -14.32 -13.98 10.27
CA GLN A 5 -13.37 -14.62 9.35
C GLN A 5 -12.13 -13.77 9.16
N LEU A 6 -12.28 -12.44 9.11
CA LEU A 6 -11.16 -11.48 9.10
C LEU A 6 -10.34 -11.55 10.40
N ALA A 7 -11.01 -11.65 11.55
CA ALA A 7 -10.32 -11.81 12.84
C ALA A 7 -9.56 -13.14 12.92
N LYS A 8 -10.09 -14.22 12.35
CA LYS A 8 -9.47 -15.54 12.31
C LYS A 8 -8.26 -15.60 11.35
N LEU A 9 -8.33 -14.91 10.20
CA LEU A 9 -7.20 -14.75 9.29
C LEU A 9 -6.06 -13.91 9.91
N ARG A 10 -6.39 -12.83 10.63
CA ARG A 10 -5.43 -12.06 11.43
C ARG A 10 -4.74 -12.91 12.51
N SER A 11 -5.34 -14.03 12.95
CA SER A 11 -4.76 -14.90 13.97
C SER A 11 -3.67 -15.85 13.45
N ILE A 12 -3.57 -16.04 12.15
CA ILE A 12 -2.68 -17.02 11.52
C ILE A 12 -1.32 -16.41 11.14
N VAL A 13 -1.18 -15.07 11.18
CA VAL A 13 0.05 -14.38 10.76
C VAL A 13 0.67 -13.59 11.91
N PRO A 14 1.66 -14.17 12.61
CA PRO A 14 2.26 -13.54 13.81
C PRO A 14 2.95 -12.20 13.51
N GLU A 15 3.50 -12.00 12.33
CA GLU A 15 4.28 -10.82 11.99
C GLU A 15 3.42 -9.60 11.65
N MET A 16 2.33 -9.76 10.89
CA MET A 16 1.39 -8.66 10.61
C MET A 16 0.55 -8.23 11.83
N ARG A 17 0.49 -9.01 12.89
CA ARG A 17 -0.19 -8.64 14.15
C ARG A 17 0.45 -7.44 14.86
N ARG A 18 1.73 -7.16 14.60
CA ARG A 18 2.46 -6.04 15.20
C ARG A 18 2.39 -4.77 14.37
N VAL A 19 2.05 -4.89 13.08
CA VAL A 19 1.90 -3.75 12.18
C VAL A 19 0.52 -3.14 12.40
N ARG A 20 0.50 -1.90 12.87
CA ARG A 20 -0.74 -1.13 13.06
C ARG A 20 -0.79 0.09 12.16
N HIS A 21 0.32 0.76 12.03
CA HIS A 21 0.46 2.00 11.28
C HIS A 21 1.52 1.81 10.19
N ILE A 22 1.13 2.04 8.95
CA ILE A 22 1.97 1.91 7.76
C ILE A 22 2.16 3.30 7.16
N HIS A 23 3.41 3.72 7.04
CA HIS A 23 3.76 4.99 6.42
C HIS A 23 4.33 4.78 5.02
N PHE A 24 3.85 5.54 4.05
CA PHE A 24 4.26 5.47 2.65
C PHE A 24 5.02 6.72 2.24
N VAL A 25 6.27 6.59 1.81
CA VAL A 25 7.05 7.70 1.25
C VAL A 25 6.85 7.75 -0.26
N GLY A 26 6.28 8.86 -0.75
CA GLY A 26 5.83 9.00 -2.13
C GLY A 26 4.46 8.35 -2.39
N ILE A 27 3.52 8.55 -1.46
CA ILE A 27 2.22 7.86 -1.43
C ILE A 27 1.33 8.13 -2.64
N GLY A 28 1.45 9.32 -3.25
CA GLY A 28 0.70 9.71 -4.45
C GLY A 28 1.26 9.13 -5.74
N GLY A 29 2.38 8.40 -5.68
CA GLY A 29 3.00 7.77 -6.84
C GLY A 29 2.22 6.59 -7.38
N ALA A 30 2.49 6.27 -8.67
CA ALA A 30 1.86 5.14 -9.35
C ALA A 30 2.06 3.82 -8.58
N GLY A 31 0.99 3.13 -8.28
CA GLY A 31 0.97 1.86 -7.55
C GLY A 31 1.18 1.94 -6.04
N MET A 32 1.64 3.07 -5.49
CA MET A 32 1.74 3.27 -4.04
C MET A 32 0.35 3.52 -3.44
N GLY A 33 -0.41 4.44 -4.03
CA GLY A 33 -1.75 4.78 -3.56
C GLY A 33 -2.71 3.60 -3.56
N GLY A 34 -2.68 2.76 -4.58
CA GLY A 34 -3.52 1.57 -4.64
C GLY A 34 -3.23 0.57 -3.51
N ILE A 35 -1.95 0.35 -3.19
CA ILE A 35 -1.55 -0.49 -2.05
C ILE A 35 -2.02 0.14 -0.73
N ALA A 36 -1.83 1.45 -0.56
CA ALA A 36 -2.27 2.19 0.62
C ALA A 36 -3.79 2.12 0.81
N GLU A 37 -4.57 2.24 -0.28
CA GLU A 37 -6.02 2.12 -0.27
C GLU A 37 -6.48 0.72 0.18
N VAL A 38 -5.89 -0.33 -0.37
CA VAL A 38 -6.20 -1.72 0.04
C VAL A 38 -5.95 -1.90 1.53
N LEU A 39 -4.81 -1.44 2.03
CA LEU A 39 -4.45 -1.57 3.45
C LEU A 39 -5.35 -0.70 4.35
N ALA A 40 -5.75 0.49 3.90
CA ALA A 40 -6.73 1.33 4.62
C ALA A 40 -8.07 0.60 4.77
N ASN A 41 -8.56 -0.02 3.68
CA ASN A 41 -9.81 -0.80 3.69
C ASN A 41 -9.70 -2.08 4.55
N GLU A 42 -8.49 -2.63 4.73
CA GLU A 42 -8.21 -3.73 5.67
C GLU A 42 -8.15 -3.28 7.14
N GLY A 43 -8.26 -1.97 7.39
CA GLY A 43 -8.28 -1.38 8.73
C GLY A 43 -6.92 -1.05 9.32
N TYR A 44 -5.87 -0.98 8.50
CA TYR A 44 -4.58 -0.42 8.93
C TYR A 44 -4.67 1.11 9.01
N GLN A 45 -3.98 1.68 9.97
CA GLN A 45 -3.75 3.13 9.99
C GLN A 45 -2.74 3.47 8.90
N ILE A 46 -3.11 4.36 8.00
CA ILE A 46 -2.27 4.77 6.88
C ILE A 46 -1.83 6.22 7.06
N SER A 47 -0.56 6.46 6.89
CA SER A 47 -0.03 7.79 6.64
C SER A 47 0.94 7.76 5.45
N GLY A 48 1.25 8.92 4.94
CA GLY A 48 2.25 9.01 3.89
C GLY A 48 2.66 10.43 3.59
N SER A 49 3.72 10.56 2.83
CA SER A 49 4.25 11.82 2.36
C SER A 49 4.30 11.87 0.84
N ASP A 50 4.15 13.07 0.30
CA ASP A 50 4.36 13.36 -1.12
C ASP A 50 4.83 14.81 -1.28
N LEU A 51 5.27 15.20 -2.48
CA LEU A 51 5.69 16.58 -2.75
C LEU A 51 4.52 17.53 -3.02
N ALA A 52 3.41 17.00 -3.56
CA ALA A 52 2.26 17.81 -3.93
C ALA A 52 0.95 17.02 -3.84
N PRO A 53 -0.18 17.72 -3.60
CA PRO A 53 -1.51 17.12 -3.69
C PRO A 53 -1.80 16.58 -5.10
N ASN A 54 -2.46 15.44 -5.15
CA ASN A 54 -2.97 14.85 -6.39
C ASN A 54 -4.27 14.06 -6.10
N PRO A 55 -4.99 13.56 -7.13
CA PRO A 55 -6.24 12.81 -6.93
C PRO A 55 -6.09 11.60 -6.00
N VAL A 56 -4.95 10.91 -6.04
CA VAL A 56 -4.67 9.73 -5.21
C VAL A 56 -4.54 10.13 -3.74
N THR A 57 -3.76 11.17 -3.43
CA THR A 57 -3.62 11.66 -2.06
C THR A 57 -4.95 12.18 -1.51
N GLN A 58 -5.78 12.82 -2.34
CA GLN A 58 -7.11 13.28 -1.93
C GLN A 58 -8.04 12.11 -1.60
N GLN A 59 -8.04 11.07 -2.41
CA GLN A 59 -8.83 9.86 -2.16
C GLN A 59 -8.40 9.18 -0.86
N LEU A 60 -7.10 9.05 -0.61
CA LEU A 60 -6.59 8.45 0.61
C LEU A 60 -6.95 9.27 1.86
N MET A 61 -6.92 10.60 1.78
CA MET A 61 -7.40 11.47 2.87
C MET A 61 -8.89 11.24 3.15
N ASN A 62 -9.71 11.06 2.12
CA ASN A 62 -11.13 10.75 2.28
C ASN A 62 -11.36 9.38 2.96
N LEU A 63 -10.42 8.44 2.83
CA LEU A 63 -10.41 7.15 3.54
C LEU A 63 -9.82 7.23 4.95
N GLY A 64 -9.43 8.42 5.41
CA GLY A 64 -8.90 8.65 6.76
C GLY A 64 -7.37 8.54 6.87
N ALA A 65 -6.65 8.48 5.75
CA ALA A 65 -5.19 8.52 5.79
C ALA A 65 -4.66 9.93 6.12
N THR A 66 -3.56 9.97 6.86
CA THR A 66 -2.85 11.21 7.16
C THR A 66 -1.78 11.47 6.11
N ILE A 67 -1.91 12.55 5.35
CA ILE A 67 -0.97 12.90 4.26
C ILE A 67 -0.17 14.15 4.60
N TYR A 68 1.15 14.04 4.45
CA TYR A 68 2.11 15.14 4.63
C TYR A 68 2.64 15.59 3.26
N PHE A 69 2.60 16.89 2.97
CA PHE A 69 3.16 17.44 1.73
C PHE A 69 4.58 17.99 1.96
N ASN A 70 5.38 17.18 2.64
CA ASN A 70 6.79 17.42 2.92
C ASN A 70 7.45 16.11 3.32
N HIS A 71 8.78 16.06 3.27
CA HIS A 71 9.57 14.94 3.79
C HIS A 71 10.30 15.38 5.06
N ARG A 72 9.77 14.98 6.21
CA ARG A 72 10.36 15.30 7.53
C ARG A 72 10.51 14.06 8.39
N PRO A 73 11.55 14.00 9.23
CA PRO A 73 11.77 12.88 10.16
C PRO A 73 10.58 12.56 11.06
N GLU A 74 9.82 13.60 11.43
CA GLU A 74 8.68 13.46 12.34
C GLU A 74 7.51 12.64 11.74
N ASN A 75 7.40 12.61 10.42
CA ASN A 75 6.30 11.94 9.72
C ASN A 75 6.27 10.41 9.98
N VAL A 76 7.40 9.80 10.32
CA VAL A 76 7.53 8.34 10.53
C VAL A 76 7.50 7.93 12.00
N ARG A 77 7.38 8.89 12.94
CA ARG A 77 7.56 8.66 14.40
C ARG A 77 6.73 7.51 14.95
N ASP A 78 5.48 7.38 14.51
CA ASP A 78 4.52 6.38 15.01
C ASP A 78 4.33 5.21 14.04
N ALA A 79 5.11 5.14 12.98
CA ALA A 79 5.00 4.09 11.98
C ALA A 79 5.54 2.75 12.52
N SER A 80 4.80 1.68 12.25
CA SER A 80 5.26 0.31 12.51
C SER A 80 6.14 -0.21 11.37
N VAL A 81 5.94 0.32 10.16
CA VAL A 81 6.71 0.01 8.96
C VAL A 81 6.64 1.20 7.99
N VAL A 82 7.70 1.42 7.25
CA VAL A 82 7.78 2.43 6.18
C VAL A 82 7.90 1.74 4.83
N VAL A 83 7.03 2.12 3.91
CA VAL A 83 7.02 1.61 2.52
C VAL A 83 7.57 2.68 1.58
N VAL A 84 8.51 2.29 0.75
CA VAL A 84 9.18 3.22 -0.18
C VAL A 84 9.07 2.77 -1.62
N SER A 85 8.96 3.70 -2.55
CA SER A 85 9.12 3.41 -3.97
C SER A 85 10.59 3.45 -4.39
N SER A 86 10.90 2.84 -5.53
CA SER A 86 12.25 2.90 -6.10
C SER A 86 12.70 4.31 -6.53
N ALA A 87 11.77 5.25 -6.63
CA ALA A 87 12.05 6.64 -6.98
C ALA A 87 12.54 7.50 -5.78
N ILE A 88 12.38 6.99 -4.55
CA ILE A 88 12.80 7.70 -3.34
C ILE A 88 14.26 7.40 -3.04
N SER A 89 15.05 8.45 -2.88
CA SER A 89 16.48 8.34 -2.54
C SER A 89 16.69 7.86 -1.10
N ALA A 90 17.78 7.11 -0.88
CA ALA A 90 18.11 6.57 0.45
C ALA A 90 18.46 7.64 1.49
N ASP A 91 18.80 8.85 1.06
CA ASP A 91 19.08 10.02 1.90
C ASP A 91 17.81 10.82 2.27
N ASN A 92 16.62 10.36 1.85
CA ASN A 92 15.36 10.99 2.25
C ASN A 92 15.25 11.04 3.78
N PRO A 93 14.90 12.21 4.37
CA PRO A 93 14.87 12.39 5.83
C PRO A 93 13.98 11.37 6.57
N GLU A 94 12.90 10.92 5.95
CA GLU A 94 11.99 9.93 6.53
C GLU A 94 12.62 8.53 6.55
N ILE A 95 13.38 8.16 5.50
CA ILE A 95 14.10 6.89 5.46
C ILE A 95 15.23 6.87 6.50
N VAL A 96 16.00 7.95 6.58
CA VAL A 96 17.05 8.09 7.59
C VAL A 96 16.48 7.97 9.00
N ALA A 97 15.41 8.70 9.30
CA ALA A 97 14.75 8.65 10.60
C ALA A 97 14.16 7.28 10.92
N ALA A 98 13.60 6.58 9.93
CA ALA A 98 13.10 5.22 10.11
C ALA A 98 14.22 4.25 10.49
N HIS A 99 15.38 4.32 9.83
CA HIS A 99 16.55 3.50 10.17
C HIS A 99 17.09 3.81 11.56
N GLU A 100 17.20 5.09 11.94
CA GLU A 100 17.64 5.51 13.29
C GLU A 100 16.69 4.99 14.37
N ALA A 101 15.37 5.03 14.12
CA ALA A 101 14.34 4.53 15.02
C ALA A 101 14.17 2.99 14.95
N ARG A 102 14.94 2.29 14.11
CA ARG A 102 14.81 0.84 13.85
C ARG A 102 13.41 0.43 13.36
N ILE A 103 12.75 1.31 12.64
CA ILE A 103 11.50 1.01 11.96
C ILE A 103 11.84 0.29 10.65
N PRO A 104 11.25 -0.87 10.36
CA PRO A 104 11.48 -1.58 9.11
C PRO A 104 11.14 -0.71 7.90
N VAL A 105 12.04 -0.64 6.93
CA VAL A 105 11.82 0.03 5.64
C VAL A 105 11.77 -1.05 4.57
N ILE A 106 10.64 -1.16 3.88
CA ILE A 106 10.41 -2.16 2.83
C ILE A 106 10.07 -1.47 1.51
N ARG A 107 10.35 -2.16 0.42
CA ARG A 107 10.00 -1.67 -0.90
C ARG A 107 8.54 -1.93 -1.22
N ARG A 108 7.96 -1.10 -2.07
CA ARG A 108 6.60 -1.28 -2.59
C ARG A 108 6.32 -2.71 -3.09
N ALA A 109 7.26 -3.30 -3.83
CA ALA A 109 7.12 -4.66 -4.36
C ALA A 109 7.02 -5.73 -3.25
N GLU A 110 7.74 -5.53 -2.14
CA GLU A 110 7.71 -6.43 -0.98
C GLU A 110 6.36 -6.31 -0.26
N MET A 111 5.84 -5.09 -0.09
CA MET A 111 4.51 -4.89 0.50
C MET A 111 3.42 -5.50 -0.39
N LEU A 112 3.51 -5.36 -1.71
CA LEU A 112 2.58 -6.02 -2.63
C LEU A 112 2.65 -7.54 -2.52
N ALA A 113 3.85 -8.12 -2.44
CA ALA A 113 4.02 -9.55 -2.25
C ALA A 113 3.37 -10.03 -0.94
N GLU A 114 3.50 -9.28 0.14
CA GLU A 114 2.83 -9.59 1.42
C GLU A 114 1.30 -9.53 1.29
N LEU A 115 0.75 -8.53 0.62
CA LEU A 115 -0.69 -8.47 0.34
C LEU A 115 -1.18 -9.68 -0.46
N MET A 116 -0.42 -10.11 -1.47
CA MET A 116 -0.75 -11.26 -2.31
C MET A 116 -0.68 -12.60 -1.55
N ARG A 117 0.09 -12.71 -0.47
CA ARG A 117 0.15 -13.92 0.36
C ARG A 117 -1.17 -14.25 1.05
N PHE A 118 -2.01 -13.26 1.29
CA PHE A 118 -3.27 -13.40 2.02
C PHE A 118 -4.51 -13.26 1.14
N ARG A 119 -4.32 -13.06 -0.16
CA ARG A 119 -5.39 -12.87 -1.15
C ARG A 119 -5.16 -13.77 -2.36
N HIS A 120 -6.20 -14.10 -3.08
CA HIS A 120 -6.05 -14.73 -4.39
C HIS A 120 -5.53 -13.67 -5.36
N GLY A 121 -4.22 -13.73 -5.63
CA GLY A 121 -3.55 -12.81 -6.53
C GLY A 121 -3.49 -13.37 -7.95
N ILE A 122 -3.80 -12.52 -8.92
CA ILE A 122 -3.60 -12.79 -10.35
C ILE A 122 -2.61 -11.76 -10.87
N ALA A 123 -1.44 -12.22 -11.32
CA ALA A 123 -0.42 -11.35 -11.89
C ALA A 123 -0.47 -11.45 -13.42
N ILE A 124 -0.63 -10.31 -14.09
CA ILE A 124 -0.65 -10.20 -15.55
C ILE A 124 0.63 -9.53 -16.00
N ALA A 125 1.46 -10.26 -16.71
CA ALA A 125 2.75 -9.81 -17.22
C ALA A 125 2.79 -9.89 -18.75
N GLY A 126 3.62 -9.07 -19.37
CA GLY A 126 3.81 -9.06 -20.82
C GLY A 126 4.39 -7.75 -21.31
N THR A 127 4.84 -7.73 -22.55
CA THR A 127 5.39 -6.53 -23.19
C THR A 127 4.28 -5.55 -23.61
N HIS A 128 3.10 -6.07 -23.99
CA HIS A 128 1.93 -5.31 -24.45
C HIS A 128 0.63 -5.89 -23.88
N GLY A 129 -0.42 -5.09 -23.80
CA GLY A 129 -1.77 -5.54 -23.45
C GLY A 129 -2.02 -5.81 -21.97
N LYS A 130 -1.07 -5.52 -21.06
CA LYS A 130 -1.22 -5.76 -19.63
C LYS A 130 -2.44 -5.06 -19.04
N THR A 131 -2.58 -3.77 -19.29
CA THR A 131 -3.69 -2.96 -18.77
C THR A 131 -5.04 -3.43 -19.29
N THR A 132 -5.14 -3.70 -20.59
CA THR A 132 -6.38 -4.21 -21.22
C THR A 132 -6.78 -5.57 -20.65
N THR A 133 -5.84 -6.51 -20.56
CA THR A 133 -6.08 -7.84 -19.99
C THR A 133 -6.47 -7.77 -18.52
N THR A 134 -5.82 -6.91 -17.74
CA THR A 134 -6.15 -6.69 -16.32
C THR A 134 -7.57 -6.14 -16.18
N ALA A 135 -7.97 -5.18 -17.00
CA ALA A 135 -9.32 -4.63 -17.00
C ALA A 135 -10.37 -5.70 -17.35
N MET A 136 -10.10 -6.55 -18.35
CA MET A 136 -11.00 -7.63 -18.71
C MET A 136 -11.15 -8.66 -17.59
N VAL A 137 -10.08 -9.09 -16.98
CA VAL A 137 -10.11 -10.03 -15.85
C VAL A 137 -10.85 -9.41 -14.67
N SER A 138 -10.60 -8.15 -14.34
CA SER A 138 -11.30 -7.43 -13.27
C SER A 138 -12.81 -7.37 -13.54
N SER A 139 -13.22 -7.09 -14.78
CA SER A 139 -14.64 -7.06 -15.15
C SER A 139 -15.31 -8.43 -15.00
N ILE A 140 -14.65 -9.52 -15.41
CA ILE A 140 -15.17 -10.88 -15.25
C ILE A 140 -15.39 -11.23 -13.77
N TYR A 141 -14.42 -10.89 -12.90
CA TYR A 141 -14.55 -11.13 -11.47
C TYR A 141 -15.66 -10.29 -10.83
N ALA A 142 -15.81 -9.03 -11.24
CA ALA A 142 -16.88 -8.16 -10.77
C ALA A 142 -18.26 -8.71 -11.17
N GLU A 143 -18.44 -9.14 -12.42
CA GLU A 143 -19.67 -9.78 -12.91
C GLU A 143 -19.98 -11.08 -12.17
N ALA A 144 -18.96 -11.82 -11.74
CA ALA A 144 -19.11 -13.02 -10.92
C ALA A 144 -19.46 -12.72 -9.45
N GLY A 145 -19.64 -11.45 -9.07
CA GLY A 145 -19.96 -11.05 -7.69
C GLY A 145 -18.76 -11.12 -6.75
N LEU A 146 -17.54 -11.25 -7.28
CA LEU A 146 -16.29 -11.17 -6.54
C LEU A 146 -15.82 -9.72 -6.60
N ASP A 147 -15.44 -9.15 -5.47
CA ASP A 147 -14.96 -7.76 -5.36
C ASP A 147 -13.45 -7.67 -5.67
N PRO A 148 -13.05 -7.52 -6.96
CA PRO A 148 -11.65 -7.52 -7.33
C PRO A 148 -10.99 -6.18 -7.02
N THR A 149 -9.82 -6.23 -6.40
CA THR A 149 -8.94 -5.06 -6.31
C THR A 149 -7.95 -5.07 -7.47
N CYS A 150 -7.97 -4.05 -8.30
CA CYS A 150 -7.10 -3.93 -9.47
C CYS A 150 -5.93 -2.98 -9.17
N LEU A 151 -4.71 -3.50 -9.19
CA LEU A 151 -3.49 -2.73 -9.05
C LEU A 151 -2.76 -2.71 -10.39
N LEU A 152 -2.72 -1.55 -11.04
CA LEU A 152 -2.04 -1.36 -12.31
C LEU A 152 -0.64 -0.81 -12.10
N TYR A 153 0.33 -1.46 -12.72
CA TYR A 153 1.70 -0.99 -12.86
C TYR A 153 1.90 -0.48 -14.27
N THR A 154 2.08 0.82 -14.41
CA THR A 154 2.64 1.40 -15.64
C THR A 154 4.11 1.65 -15.40
N SER A 155 4.96 0.94 -16.14
CA SER A 155 6.40 1.23 -16.24
C SER A 155 6.63 2.39 -17.18
#